data_7f7e044346580ef3a47e83990f7a1899
#
_entry.id   7f7e044346580ef3a47e83990f7a1899
#
_cell.length_a   1.000
_cell.length_b   1.000
_cell.length_c   1.000
_cell.angle_alpha   90.00
_cell.angle_beta   90.00
_cell.angle_gamma   90.00
#
_symmetry.space_group_name_H-M   'P 1'
#
loop_
_entity.id
_entity.type
_entity.pdbx_description
1 polymer ?
#
loop_
_entity_poly.entity_id
_entity_poly.type
_entity_poly.pdbx_seq_one_letter_code
_entity_poly.pdbx_strand_id
1 'polypeptide(L)'
;MKKVGSDSETFDTELQLNPASAKFLRAILAIVGCGLLVAAAAVFLPVETMAQWHRWLGLGEFPDAPITRYLARSTSLLYAVHGALMLYVSFDLKRYWPLVAVFGWLHVVIGLTMLGIDLTSPMPLYWTAGEGLPIAAVGALIVYLWRKSTL
;
A
#
# COMPACT_ATOMS: atom_id res chain seq x y z
N MET A 1 6.15 -33.58 50.80
CA MET A 1 6.28 -33.49 49.35
C MET A 1 5.22 -32.51 48.84
N LYS A 2 5.62 -31.28 48.56
CA LYS A 2 4.73 -30.21 48.06
C LYS A 2 4.69 -30.33 46.54
N LYS A 3 3.54 -30.65 45.99
CA LYS A 3 3.31 -30.69 44.52
C LYS A 3 3.49 -29.30 43.96
N VAL A 4 4.55 -29.09 43.22
CA VAL A 4 4.74 -27.90 42.42
C VAL A 4 3.74 -28.01 41.26
N GLY A 5 2.70 -27.16 41.32
CA GLY A 5 1.77 -27.01 40.24
C GLY A 5 2.50 -26.43 39.02
N SER A 6 2.37 -27.09 37.92
CA SER A 6 2.88 -26.61 36.62
C SER A 6 2.01 -25.47 36.15
N ASP A 7 2.45 -24.25 36.47
CA ASP A 7 1.92 -23.01 35.88
C ASP A 7 2.42 -22.90 34.45
N SER A 8 1.94 -23.78 33.59
CA SER A 8 2.05 -23.65 32.12
C SER A 8 0.71 -23.22 31.54
N GLU A 9 0.06 -22.23 32.18
CA GLU A 9 -0.91 -21.39 31.48
C GLU A 9 -0.12 -20.37 30.65
N THR A 10 0.55 -20.85 29.62
CA THR A 10 1.16 -20.06 28.58
C THR A 10 0.04 -19.43 27.75
N PHE A 11 -0.13 -18.17 27.94
CA PHE A 11 -0.30 -17.06 27.01
C PHE A 11 -0.62 -17.43 25.54
N ASP A 12 -1.62 -18.27 25.31
CA ASP A 12 -2.33 -18.35 24.05
C ASP A 12 -3.55 -17.40 24.12
N THR A 13 -3.26 -16.09 24.29
CA THR A 13 -4.25 -15.07 23.95
C THR A 13 -4.34 -15.08 22.44
N GLU A 14 -5.09 -16.03 21.88
CA GLU A 14 -5.39 -16.06 20.45
C GLU A 14 -5.98 -14.69 20.10
N LEU A 15 -5.30 -13.98 19.20
CA LEU A 15 -5.78 -12.70 18.68
C LEU A 15 -7.17 -12.91 18.07
N GLN A 16 -8.20 -12.49 18.80
CA GLN A 16 -9.58 -12.56 18.34
C GLN A 16 -9.87 -11.32 17.52
N LEU A 17 -10.06 -11.51 16.22
CA LEU A 17 -10.39 -10.43 15.31
C LEU A 17 -11.90 -10.38 15.08
N ASN A 18 -12.45 -9.17 15.07
CA ASN A 18 -13.82 -8.97 14.61
C ASN A 18 -13.94 -9.43 13.15
N PRO A 19 -14.79 -10.42 12.84
CA PRO A 19 -14.84 -11.03 11.49
C PRO A 19 -15.17 -10.05 10.37
N ALA A 20 -16.05 -9.08 10.64
CA ALA A 20 -16.44 -8.08 9.64
C ALA A 20 -15.26 -7.15 9.30
N SER A 21 -14.61 -6.57 10.33
CA SER A 21 -13.47 -5.68 10.12
C SER A 21 -12.30 -6.42 9.47
N ALA A 22 -12.03 -7.67 9.86
CA ALA A 22 -10.97 -8.49 9.25
C ALA A 22 -11.26 -8.78 7.76
N LYS A 23 -12.52 -9.03 7.40
CA LYS A 23 -12.93 -9.22 6.00
C LYS A 23 -12.69 -7.95 5.16
N PHE A 24 -13.06 -6.79 5.69
CA PHE A 24 -12.82 -5.51 5.02
C PHE A 24 -11.32 -5.20 4.88
N LEU A 25 -10.52 -5.40 5.94
CA LEU A 25 -9.07 -5.24 5.87
C LEU A 25 -8.45 -6.12 4.80
N ARG A 26 -8.83 -7.40 4.76
CA ARG A 26 -8.36 -8.33 3.72
C ARG A 26 -8.69 -7.83 2.33
N ALA A 27 -9.93 -7.39 2.10
CA ALA A 27 -10.37 -6.88 0.82
C ALA A 27 -9.58 -5.62 0.41
N ILE A 28 -9.40 -4.66 1.32
CA ILE A 28 -8.63 -3.44 1.04
C ILE A 28 -7.18 -3.78 0.68
N LEU A 29 -6.51 -4.60 1.50
CA LEU A 29 -5.12 -4.99 1.24
C LEU A 29 -4.97 -5.73 -0.09
N ALA A 30 -5.91 -6.62 -0.41
CA ALA A 30 -5.90 -7.36 -1.66
C ALA A 30 -6.16 -6.45 -2.87
N ILE A 31 -7.16 -5.57 -2.80
CA ILE A 31 -7.49 -4.65 -3.90
C ILE A 31 -6.34 -3.68 -4.16
N VAL A 32 -5.81 -3.05 -3.11
CA VAL A 32 -4.68 -2.11 -3.23
C VAL A 32 -3.43 -2.87 -3.70
N GLY A 33 -3.16 -4.04 -3.13
CA GLY A 33 -2.03 -4.88 -3.52
C GLY A 33 -2.09 -5.30 -4.99
N CYS A 34 -3.24 -5.75 -5.48
CA CYS A 34 -3.42 -6.07 -6.90
C CYS A 34 -3.27 -4.84 -7.80
N GLY A 35 -3.83 -3.69 -7.38
CA GLY A 35 -3.68 -2.44 -8.12
C GLY A 35 -2.22 -2.01 -8.28
N LEU A 36 -1.45 -2.06 -7.20
CA LEU A 36 -0.02 -1.75 -7.21
C LEU A 36 0.80 -2.76 -8.03
N LEU A 37 0.40 -4.04 -8.04
CA LEU A 37 1.05 -5.07 -8.85
C LEU A 37 0.94 -4.79 -10.36
N VAL A 38 -0.12 -4.12 -10.82
CA VAL A 38 -0.26 -3.71 -12.23
C VAL A 38 0.91 -2.82 -12.67
N ALA A 39 1.52 -2.07 -11.74
CA ALA A 39 2.71 -1.28 -12.05
C ALA A 39 3.89 -2.12 -12.56
N ALA A 40 3.94 -3.43 -12.26
CA ALA A 40 4.97 -4.32 -12.81
C ALA A 40 4.99 -4.33 -14.35
N ALA A 41 3.86 -4.12 -15.00
CA ALA A 41 3.79 -4.03 -16.45
C ALA A 41 4.63 -2.87 -16.99
N ALA A 42 4.66 -1.73 -16.29
CA ALA A 42 5.40 -0.56 -16.72
C ALA A 42 6.93 -0.77 -16.74
N VAL A 43 7.44 -1.75 -15.99
CA VAL A 43 8.88 -2.12 -16.01
C VAL A 43 9.31 -2.56 -17.41
N PHE A 44 8.41 -3.24 -18.14
CA PHE A 44 8.66 -3.84 -19.44
C PHE A 44 8.09 -3.06 -20.63
N LEU A 45 7.33 -1.97 -20.37
CA LEU A 45 6.72 -1.18 -21.44
C LEU A 45 7.78 -0.53 -22.35
N PRO A 46 7.54 -0.52 -23.68
CA PRO A 46 8.29 0.33 -24.60
C PRO A 46 8.18 1.81 -24.23
N VAL A 47 9.22 2.58 -24.52
CA VAL A 47 9.27 4.03 -24.23
C VAL A 47 8.15 4.78 -24.94
N GLU A 48 7.86 4.38 -26.18
CA GLU A 48 6.81 4.95 -27.00
C GLU A 48 5.42 4.82 -26.34
N THR A 49 5.17 3.66 -25.72
CA THR A 49 3.92 3.41 -24.99
C THR A 49 3.85 4.25 -23.72
N MET A 50 4.95 4.38 -22.99
CA MET A 50 5.03 5.29 -21.82
C MET A 50 4.74 6.72 -22.24
N ALA A 51 5.36 7.20 -23.32
CA ALA A 51 5.17 8.54 -23.85
C ALA A 51 3.72 8.78 -24.29
N GLN A 52 3.10 7.79 -24.92
CA GLN A 52 1.69 7.87 -25.32
C GLN A 52 0.75 8.00 -24.12
N TRP A 53 0.96 7.21 -23.07
CA TRP A 53 0.16 7.28 -21.87
C TRP A 53 0.38 8.59 -21.10
N HIS A 54 1.62 9.07 -21.05
CA HIS A 54 1.95 10.35 -20.43
C HIS A 54 1.21 11.53 -21.09
N ARG A 55 1.17 11.56 -22.43
CA ARG A 55 0.39 12.55 -23.17
C ARG A 55 -1.12 12.37 -22.95
N TRP A 56 -1.61 11.14 -23.00
CA TRP A 56 -3.03 10.86 -22.78
C TRP A 56 -3.51 11.29 -21.39
N LEU A 57 -2.65 11.14 -20.38
CA LEU A 57 -2.89 11.64 -19.02
C LEU A 57 -2.74 13.17 -18.91
N GLY A 58 -2.45 13.90 -19.98
CA GLY A 58 -2.31 15.36 -19.92
C GLY A 58 -1.06 15.85 -19.17
N LEU A 59 -0.05 14.98 -18.99
CA LEU A 59 1.19 15.30 -18.29
C LEU A 59 2.24 15.94 -19.20
N GLY A 60 1.90 16.19 -20.48
CA GLY A 60 2.80 16.77 -21.48
C GLY A 60 3.66 15.73 -22.20
N GLU A 61 4.79 16.16 -22.76
CA GLU A 61 5.72 15.26 -23.43
C GLU A 61 6.54 14.47 -22.40
N PHE A 62 6.67 13.16 -22.64
CA PHE A 62 7.52 12.30 -21.79
C PHE A 62 9.00 12.63 -22.04
N PRO A 63 9.76 13.05 -21.01
CA PRO A 63 11.17 13.38 -21.19
C PRO A 63 11.96 12.10 -21.54
N ASP A 64 12.39 11.99 -22.79
CA ASP A 64 13.15 10.82 -23.27
C ASP A 64 14.63 10.92 -22.87
N ALA A 65 14.91 10.77 -21.58
CA ALA A 65 16.26 10.68 -21.05
C ALA A 65 16.49 9.34 -20.36
N PRO A 66 17.72 8.79 -20.37
CA PRO A 66 18.05 7.54 -19.70
C PRO A 66 17.61 7.53 -18.22
N ILE A 67 17.80 8.62 -17.52
CA ILE A 67 17.42 8.76 -16.09
C ILE A 67 15.92 8.69 -15.90
N THR A 68 15.12 9.31 -16.78
CA THR A 68 13.66 9.26 -16.69
C THR A 68 13.14 7.85 -16.86
N ARG A 69 13.66 7.12 -17.86
CA ARG A 69 13.32 5.70 -18.09
C ARG A 69 13.71 4.82 -16.91
N TYR A 70 14.89 5.05 -16.35
CA TYR A 70 15.36 4.35 -15.15
C TYR A 70 14.42 4.60 -13.96
N LEU A 71 14.12 5.87 -13.67
CA LEU A 71 13.25 6.24 -12.55
C LEU A 71 11.82 5.68 -12.73
N ALA A 72 11.24 5.79 -13.92
CA ALA A 72 9.91 5.26 -14.19
C ALA A 72 9.84 3.74 -13.94
N ARG A 73 10.82 2.97 -14.43
CA ARG A 73 10.86 1.52 -14.26
C ARG A 73 11.18 1.09 -12.84
N SER A 74 12.15 1.74 -12.18
CA SER A 74 12.51 1.40 -10.80
C SER A 74 11.39 1.74 -9.81
N THR A 75 10.72 2.87 -9.98
CA THR A 75 9.56 3.23 -9.17
C THR A 75 8.40 2.25 -9.38
N SER A 76 8.13 1.87 -10.64
CA SER A 76 7.11 0.87 -10.96
C SER A 76 7.41 -0.49 -10.33
N LEU A 77 8.68 -0.91 -10.30
CA LEU A 77 9.10 -2.13 -9.62
C LEU A 77 8.87 -2.04 -8.10
N LEU A 78 9.19 -0.89 -7.48
CA LEU A 78 8.96 -0.69 -6.05
C LEU A 78 7.47 -0.73 -5.70
N TYR A 79 6.60 -0.13 -6.52
CA TYR A 79 5.15 -0.25 -6.35
C TYR A 79 4.68 -1.71 -6.47
N ALA A 80 5.19 -2.44 -7.46
CA ALA A 80 4.83 -3.84 -7.63
C ALA A 80 5.27 -4.71 -6.44
N VAL A 81 6.47 -4.51 -5.91
CA VAL A 81 6.97 -5.21 -4.71
C VAL A 81 6.11 -4.87 -3.49
N HIS A 82 5.77 -3.58 -3.30
CA HIS A 82 4.89 -3.15 -2.23
C HIS A 82 3.51 -3.80 -2.35
N GLY A 83 2.95 -3.83 -3.56
CA GLY A 83 1.67 -4.51 -3.85
C GLY A 83 1.71 -6.01 -3.56
N ALA A 84 2.80 -6.69 -3.94
CA ALA A 84 2.99 -8.11 -3.65
C ALA A 84 3.01 -8.38 -2.14
N LEU A 85 3.68 -7.53 -1.36
CA LEU A 85 3.73 -7.64 0.09
C LEU A 85 2.34 -7.43 0.73
N MET A 86 1.59 -6.42 0.29
CA MET A 86 0.23 -6.19 0.78
C MET A 86 -0.69 -7.37 0.46
N LEU A 87 -0.60 -7.89 -0.76
CA LEU A 87 -1.38 -9.05 -1.18
C LEU A 87 -0.99 -10.28 -0.34
N TYR A 88 0.29 -10.51 -0.11
CA TYR A 88 0.77 -11.61 0.73
C TYR A 88 0.23 -11.52 2.16
N VAL A 89 0.27 -10.34 2.79
CA VAL A 89 -0.28 -10.11 4.14
C VAL A 89 -1.80 -10.32 4.17
N SER A 90 -2.50 -10.03 3.08
CA SER A 90 -3.96 -10.22 3.00
C SER A 90 -4.40 -11.68 3.15
N PHE A 91 -3.55 -12.65 2.83
CA PHE A 91 -3.88 -14.08 2.95
C PHE A 91 -3.93 -14.56 4.41
N ASP A 92 -3.10 -13.98 5.29
CA ASP A 92 -3.07 -14.37 6.71
C ASP A 92 -2.90 -13.14 7.63
N LEU A 93 -4.01 -12.44 7.86
CA LEU A 93 -4.03 -11.23 8.69
C LEU A 93 -3.62 -11.49 10.14
N LYS A 94 -3.98 -12.65 10.71
CA LYS A 94 -3.65 -12.97 12.11
C LYS A 94 -2.15 -13.05 12.30
N ARG A 95 -1.47 -13.77 11.42
CA ARG A 95 -0.02 -13.95 11.44
C ARG A 95 0.72 -12.63 11.24
N TYR A 96 0.23 -11.78 10.35
CA TYR A 96 0.89 -10.54 9.95
C TYR A 96 0.24 -9.28 10.55
N TRP A 97 -0.50 -9.45 11.66
CA TRP A 97 -1.27 -8.37 12.26
C TRP A 97 -0.50 -7.07 12.51
N PRO A 98 0.75 -7.08 13.03
CA PRO A 98 1.54 -5.86 13.17
C PRO A 98 1.86 -5.17 11.84
N LEU A 99 2.07 -5.95 10.76
CA LEU A 99 2.36 -5.40 9.44
C LEU A 99 1.16 -4.67 8.83
N VAL A 100 -0.08 -5.07 9.18
CA VAL A 100 -1.29 -4.35 8.76
C VAL A 100 -1.26 -2.91 9.26
N ALA A 101 -0.88 -2.69 10.52
CA ALA A 101 -0.72 -1.35 11.08
C ALA A 101 0.40 -0.56 10.38
N VAL A 102 1.53 -1.22 10.13
CA VAL A 102 2.66 -0.60 9.41
C VAL A 102 2.22 -0.14 8.02
N PHE A 103 1.51 -0.97 7.25
CA PHE A 103 0.99 -0.57 5.95
C PHE A 103 0.02 0.61 6.04
N GLY A 104 -0.88 0.60 7.03
CA GLY A 104 -1.79 1.71 7.23
C GLY A 104 -1.05 3.03 7.46
N TRP A 105 -0.13 3.06 8.43
CA TRP A 105 0.66 4.27 8.71
C TRP A 105 1.57 4.66 7.55
N LEU A 106 2.18 3.70 6.88
CA LEU A 106 3.03 3.95 5.71
C LEU A 106 2.23 4.65 4.60
N HIS A 107 1.00 4.19 4.30
CA HIS A 107 0.14 4.84 3.31
C HIS A 107 -0.26 6.26 3.73
N VAL A 108 -0.53 6.51 5.02
CA VAL A 108 -0.80 7.89 5.50
C VAL A 108 0.42 8.78 5.24
N VAL A 109 1.61 8.33 5.61
CA VAL A 109 2.85 9.10 5.44
C VAL A 109 3.15 9.32 3.96
N ILE A 110 3.08 8.25 3.14
CA ILE A 110 3.31 8.35 1.69
C ILE A 110 2.30 9.32 1.06
N GLY A 111 1.01 9.16 1.35
CA GLY A 111 -0.03 9.99 0.75
C GLY A 111 0.13 11.47 1.08
N LEU A 112 0.45 11.80 2.34
CA LEU A 112 0.71 13.19 2.74
C LEU A 112 2.00 13.74 2.12
N THR A 113 3.04 12.90 1.98
CA THR A 113 4.29 13.29 1.33
C THR A 113 4.08 13.53 -0.16
N MET A 114 3.34 12.63 -0.85
CA MET A 114 3.01 12.80 -2.27
C MET A 114 2.19 14.06 -2.50
N LEU A 115 1.18 14.32 -1.66
CA LEU A 115 0.43 15.58 -1.72
C LEU A 115 1.35 16.81 -1.58
N GLY A 116 2.32 16.79 -0.68
CA GLY A 116 3.31 17.85 -0.52
C GLY A 116 4.19 18.03 -1.78
N ILE A 117 4.61 16.94 -2.40
CA ILE A 117 5.39 16.96 -3.65
C ILE A 117 4.53 17.55 -4.78
N ASP A 118 3.29 17.10 -4.94
CA ASP A 118 2.38 17.59 -5.99
C ASP A 118 2.09 19.07 -5.85
N LEU A 119 1.91 19.58 -4.63
CA LEU A 119 1.66 21.00 -4.36
C LEU A 119 2.89 21.89 -4.69
N THR A 120 4.09 21.33 -4.65
CA THR A 120 5.33 22.04 -4.99
C THR A 120 5.77 21.84 -6.43
N SER A 121 5.14 20.90 -7.14
CA SER A 121 5.39 20.61 -8.56
C SER A 121 4.23 21.15 -9.40
N PRO A 122 4.46 21.61 -10.65
CA PRO A 122 3.39 22.13 -11.52
C PRO A 122 2.52 20.99 -12.09
N MET A 123 1.95 20.15 -11.22
CA MET A 123 1.10 19.04 -11.61
C MET A 123 -0.34 19.50 -11.86
N PRO A 124 -1.08 18.86 -12.80
CA PRO A 124 -2.49 19.13 -12.99
C PRO A 124 -3.29 18.87 -11.70
N LEU A 125 -4.30 19.73 -11.43
CA LEU A 125 -5.11 19.64 -10.19
C LEU A 125 -5.75 18.27 -9.98
N TYR A 126 -6.23 17.61 -11.05
CA TYR A 126 -6.82 16.27 -10.96
C TYR A 126 -5.80 15.22 -10.51
N TRP A 127 -4.51 15.39 -10.86
CA TRP A 127 -3.42 14.54 -10.42
C TRP A 127 -3.19 14.71 -8.91
N THR A 128 -2.96 15.96 -8.48
CA THR A 128 -2.76 16.29 -7.05
C THR A 128 -3.90 15.80 -6.16
N ALA A 129 -5.16 15.95 -6.62
CA ALA A 129 -6.32 15.47 -5.88
C ALA A 129 -6.48 13.93 -5.94
N GLY A 130 -6.03 13.31 -7.03
CA GLY A 130 -6.23 11.88 -7.32
C GLY A 130 -5.13 10.95 -6.79
N GLU A 131 -3.98 11.48 -6.39
CA GLU A 131 -2.84 10.67 -5.92
C GLU A 131 -2.70 10.70 -4.40
N GLY A 132 -2.20 11.76 -3.82
CA GLY A 132 -1.82 11.82 -2.40
C GLY A 132 -3.00 11.62 -1.45
N LEU A 133 -4.12 12.30 -1.67
CA LEU A 133 -5.30 12.23 -0.80
C LEU A 133 -5.93 10.83 -0.73
N PRO A 134 -6.19 10.13 -1.84
CA PRO A 134 -6.72 8.77 -1.79
C PRO A 134 -5.78 7.78 -1.09
N ILE A 135 -4.46 7.89 -1.31
CA ILE A 135 -3.47 7.05 -0.65
C ILE A 135 -3.52 7.26 0.86
N ALA A 136 -3.53 8.52 1.33
CA ALA A 136 -3.63 8.84 2.75
C ALA A 136 -4.97 8.36 3.35
N ALA A 137 -6.08 8.52 2.64
CA ALA A 137 -7.40 8.07 3.07
C ALA A 137 -7.47 6.53 3.23
N VAL A 138 -6.90 5.79 2.28
CA VAL A 138 -6.77 4.32 2.37
C VAL A 138 -5.93 3.93 3.59
N GLY A 139 -4.81 4.61 3.82
CA GLY A 139 -3.98 4.40 4.99
C GLY A 139 -4.72 4.62 6.30
N ALA A 140 -5.45 5.74 6.41
CA ALA A 140 -6.26 6.07 7.58
C ALA A 140 -7.37 5.03 7.80
N LEU A 141 -8.01 4.55 6.73
CA LEU A 141 -9.03 3.50 6.80
C LEU A 141 -8.44 2.17 7.30
N ILE A 142 -7.26 1.77 6.81
CA ILE A 142 -6.57 0.57 7.28
C ILE A 142 -6.27 0.69 8.78
N VAL A 143 -5.71 1.81 9.24
CA VAL A 143 -5.41 2.05 10.67
C VAL A 143 -6.68 2.02 11.51
N TYR A 144 -7.75 2.66 11.05
CA TYR A 144 -9.05 2.65 11.74
C TYR A 144 -9.60 1.24 11.90
N LEU A 145 -9.65 0.48 10.81
CA LEU A 145 -10.15 -0.90 10.83
C LEU A 145 -9.26 -1.81 11.66
N TRP A 146 -7.95 -1.64 11.59
CA TRP A 146 -6.99 -2.38 12.41
C TRP A 146 -7.25 -2.16 13.90
N ARG A 147 -7.42 -0.89 14.34
CA ARG A 147 -7.75 -0.57 15.73
C ARG A 147 -9.10 -1.12 16.18
N LYS A 148 -10.09 -1.10 15.27
CA LYS A 148 -11.45 -1.58 15.56
C LYS A 148 -11.56 -3.12 15.55
N SER A 149 -10.60 -3.82 14.98
CA SER A 149 -10.64 -5.28 14.84
C SER A 149 -10.13 -6.04 16.06
N THR A 150 -9.36 -5.41 16.93
CA THR A 150 -8.93 -6.00 18.21
C THR A 150 -10.05 -5.81 19.23
N LEU A 151 -10.66 -6.92 19.63
CA LEU A 151 -11.66 -6.97 20.71
C LEU A 151 -10.97 -7.09 22.06
#